data_962d91886c6d0ceac557b643a0ee9c4d
#
_entry.id   962d91886c6d0ceac557b643a0ee9c4d
#
_cell.length_a   1.000
_cell.length_b   1.000
_cell.length_c   1.000
_cell.angle_alpha   90.00
_cell.angle_beta   90.00
_cell.angle_gamma   90.00
#
_symmetry.space_group_name_H-M   'P 1'
#
loop_
_entity.id
_entity.type
_entity.pdbx_description
1 polymer ?
#
loop_
_entity_poly.entity_id
_entity_poly.type
_entity_poly.pdbx_seq_one_letter_code
_entity_poly.pdbx_strand_id
1 'polypeptide(L)'
;YKQPVIMWVASAATCIATMAFGAFGTILSNLVFGFIVFPVIFAAGNAIMWVAWGELHAIRKSNFSLHKFSLSFGITMFIAMSVTTLLPHIASNIFVALLPLLSAMLYRKSNEKFRDKELPTLLPKATRAKTSRATFFISIAISITCAACYYNIAIIPIDQLLPNGMSYVAGIIGSAVVCLLLSLVQKLTKKEIATYRLLPWVVVACCAALGLYANGDPALYNVSFIITITLAGIFELFLVSYFGALSNKGHLAPVMAFAVSGAVVRLGFFFGDGWAIVYEHNPFLAEHFSTSTSIFFLCLLAMVLVPLLRQESAIIQLTKAPAASSEIEEVCNAAIEEFSLSKREGEILKYIARGYTIDNISKKLVISPYTTQTHVRHIYSKMNVHKRSELLDYINMHRSDA
;
A
#
# COMPACT_ATOMS: atom_id res chain seq x y z
N TYR A 1 -8.68 15.27 4.73
CA TYR A 1 -7.34 15.83 5.01
C TYR A 1 -7.38 17.28 5.49
N LYS A 2 -8.48 18.01 5.25
CA LYS A 2 -8.64 19.41 5.65
C LYS A 2 -8.97 19.60 7.15
N GLN A 3 -9.13 18.53 7.91
CA GLN A 3 -9.50 18.58 9.33
C GLN A 3 -8.41 17.97 10.22
N PRO A 4 -7.35 18.72 10.57
CA PRO A 4 -6.27 18.21 11.43
C PRO A 4 -6.75 17.82 12.84
N VAL A 5 -7.88 18.35 13.29
CA VAL A 5 -8.49 18.01 14.59
C VAL A 5 -8.84 16.53 14.69
N ILE A 6 -9.42 15.95 13.63
CA ILE A 6 -9.80 14.52 13.61
C ILE A 6 -8.55 13.63 13.80
N MET A 7 -7.43 14.01 13.18
CA MET A 7 -6.16 13.28 13.34
C MET A 7 -5.66 13.34 14.77
N TRP A 8 -5.75 14.50 15.45
CA TRP A 8 -5.36 14.62 16.85
C TRP A 8 -6.25 13.82 17.79
N VAL A 9 -7.56 13.87 17.58
CA VAL A 9 -8.52 13.08 18.37
C VAL A 9 -8.27 11.58 18.19
N ALA A 10 -8.09 11.11 16.95
CA ALA A 10 -7.79 9.72 16.65
C ALA A 10 -6.47 9.27 17.29
N SER A 11 -5.42 10.09 17.19
CA SER A 11 -4.12 9.79 17.77
C SER A 11 -4.13 9.77 19.29
N ALA A 12 -4.84 10.69 19.93
CA ALA A 12 -5.01 10.74 21.38
C ALA A 12 -5.80 9.50 21.87
N ALA A 13 -6.88 9.16 21.19
CA ALA A 13 -7.68 7.97 21.50
C ALA A 13 -6.86 6.68 21.39
N THR A 14 -6.06 6.55 20.32
CA THR A 14 -5.15 5.40 20.13
C THR A 14 -4.08 5.36 21.20
N CYS A 15 -3.48 6.50 21.57
CA CYS A 15 -2.48 6.60 22.63
C CYS A 15 -3.06 6.12 23.98
N ILE A 16 -4.24 6.62 24.36
CA ILE A 16 -4.93 6.24 25.61
C ILE A 16 -5.24 4.75 25.60
N ALA A 17 -5.77 4.21 24.50
CA ALA A 17 -6.07 2.78 24.39
C ALA A 17 -4.81 1.91 24.53
N THR A 18 -3.69 2.30 23.90
CA THR A 18 -2.41 1.57 24.00
C THR A 18 -1.86 1.63 25.43
N MET A 19 -1.90 2.79 26.09
CA MET A 19 -1.48 2.95 27.48
C MET A 19 -2.32 2.10 28.43
N ALA A 20 -3.63 2.12 28.26
CA ALA A 20 -4.55 1.33 29.08
C ALA A 20 -4.28 -0.18 28.95
N PHE A 21 -4.05 -0.67 27.74
CA PHE A 21 -3.68 -2.07 27.50
C PHE A 21 -2.32 -2.43 28.12
N GLY A 22 -1.32 -1.58 27.98
CA GLY A 22 0.02 -1.80 28.52
C GLY A 22 0.10 -1.76 30.04
N ALA A 23 -0.71 -0.88 30.67
CA ALA A 23 -0.70 -0.71 32.13
C ALA A 23 -1.65 -1.69 32.87
N PHE A 24 -2.79 -2.00 32.28
CA PHE A 24 -3.90 -2.70 32.93
C PHE A 24 -4.35 -3.96 32.18
N GLY A 25 -3.56 -4.46 31.23
CA GLY A 25 -3.94 -5.58 30.35
C GLY A 25 -4.47 -6.80 31.10
N THR A 26 -3.83 -7.19 32.18
CA THR A 26 -4.26 -8.33 33.06
C THR A 26 -5.55 -8.05 33.81
N ILE A 27 -5.82 -6.80 34.18
CA ILE A 27 -7.07 -6.41 34.88
C ILE A 27 -8.19 -6.24 33.85
N LEU A 28 -7.88 -5.64 32.70
CA LEU A 28 -8.84 -5.39 31.61
C LEU A 28 -9.27 -6.67 30.90
N SER A 29 -8.41 -7.69 30.82
CA SER A 29 -8.77 -9.01 30.28
C SER A 29 -9.85 -9.73 31.10
N ASN A 30 -9.97 -9.43 32.41
CA ASN A 30 -11.02 -9.95 33.27
C ASN A 30 -12.33 -9.16 33.19
N LEU A 31 -12.32 -7.97 32.54
CA LEU A 31 -13.49 -7.13 32.35
C LEU A 31 -13.88 -7.19 30.87
N VAL A 32 -14.96 -7.89 30.54
CA VAL A 32 -15.49 -8.01 29.15
C VAL A 32 -15.59 -6.64 28.47
N PHE A 33 -15.99 -5.61 29.20
CA PHE A 33 -16.08 -4.24 28.70
C PHE A 33 -14.71 -3.68 28.30
N GLY A 34 -13.67 -3.87 29.10
CA GLY A 34 -12.32 -3.41 28.80
C GLY A 34 -11.71 -4.13 27.61
N PHE A 35 -11.96 -5.43 27.49
CA PHE A 35 -11.45 -6.26 26.39
C PHE A 35 -12.07 -5.90 25.02
N ILE A 36 -13.27 -5.35 24.99
CA ILE A 36 -13.94 -4.93 23.73
C ILE A 36 -13.69 -3.47 23.44
N VAL A 37 -13.87 -2.59 24.41
CA VAL A 37 -13.89 -1.13 24.17
C VAL A 37 -12.54 -0.58 23.76
N PHE A 38 -11.45 -0.95 24.43
CA PHE A 38 -10.11 -0.42 24.10
C PHE A 38 -9.60 -0.88 22.73
N PRO A 39 -9.71 -2.14 22.32
CA PRO A 39 -9.37 -2.55 20.94
C PRO A 39 -10.21 -1.86 19.88
N VAL A 40 -11.51 -1.62 20.11
CA VAL A 40 -12.37 -0.89 19.17
C VAL A 40 -11.90 0.56 19.04
N ILE A 41 -11.58 1.24 20.15
CA ILE A 41 -11.05 2.61 20.12
C ILE A 41 -9.70 2.65 19.38
N PHE A 42 -8.81 1.71 19.67
CA PHE A 42 -7.51 1.57 19.02
C PHE A 42 -7.68 1.35 17.51
N ALA A 43 -8.54 0.41 17.12
CA ALA A 43 -8.79 0.09 15.73
C ALA A 43 -9.38 1.27 14.94
N ALA A 44 -10.36 1.97 15.52
CA ALA A 44 -10.98 3.15 14.92
C ALA A 44 -9.97 4.29 14.75
N GLY A 45 -9.18 4.59 15.78
CA GLY A 45 -8.15 5.61 15.72
C GLY A 45 -7.08 5.29 14.68
N ASN A 46 -6.60 4.05 14.64
CA ASN A 46 -5.62 3.58 13.66
C ASN A 46 -6.17 3.63 12.22
N ALA A 47 -7.43 3.26 12.00
CA ALA A 47 -8.06 3.34 10.68
C ALA A 47 -8.15 4.78 10.18
N ILE A 48 -8.51 5.73 11.04
CA ILE A 48 -8.56 7.16 10.69
C ILE A 48 -7.15 7.67 10.31
N MET A 49 -6.13 7.34 11.10
CA MET A 49 -4.75 7.72 10.81
C MET A 49 -4.26 7.12 9.50
N TRP A 50 -4.57 5.85 9.24
CA TRP A 50 -4.21 5.16 8.00
C TRP A 50 -4.77 5.86 6.76
N VAL A 51 -6.08 6.18 6.77
CA VAL A 51 -6.75 6.88 5.66
C VAL A 51 -6.20 8.29 5.51
N ALA A 52 -6.01 9.04 6.61
CA ALA A 52 -5.50 10.41 6.55
C ALA A 52 -4.10 10.50 5.94
N TRP A 53 -3.17 9.62 6.33
CA TRP A 53 -1.84 9.54 5.72
C TRP A 53 -1.91 9.12 4.26
N GLY A 54 -2.79 8.17 3.92
CA GLY A 54 -3.02 7.75 2.55
C GLY A 54 -3.48 8.90 1.64
N GLU A 55 -4.45 9.69 2.09
CA GLU A 55 -4.90 10.91 1.38
C GLU A 55 -3.76 11.91 1.19
N LEU A 56 -2.98 12.19 2.24
CA LEU A 56 -1.86 13.11 2.17
C LEU A 56 -0.80 12.65 1.16
N HIS A 57 -0.51 11.36 1.12
CA HIS A 57 0.41 10.79 0.14
C HIS A 57 -0.13 10.90 -1.30
N ALA A 58 -1.44 10.72 -1.50
CA ALA A 58 -2.09 10.87 -2.79
C ALA A 58 -2.04 12.34 -3.28
N ILE A 59 -2.28 13.31 -2.39
CA ILE A 59 -2.20 14.75 -2.69
C ILE A 59 -0.78 15.17 -3.07
N ARG A 60 0.21 14.61 -2.39
CA ARG A 60 1.62 14.89 -2.65
C ARG A 60 2.06 14.46 -4.05
N LYS A 61 1.20 13.72 -4.79
CA LYS A 61 1.57 13.07 -6.07
C LYS A 61 2.91 12.32 -5.94
N SER A 62 3.16 11.79 -4.74
CA SER A 62 4.33 10.95 -4.55
C SER A 62 4.16 9.77 -5.50
N ASN A 63 5.11 9.59 -6.41
CA ASN A 63 5.23 8.30 -7.05
C ASN A 63 5.30 7.31 -5.89
N PHE A 64 4.29 6.44 -5.76
CA PHE A 64 4.31 5.35 -4.77
C PHE A 64 5.39 4.36 -5.21
N SER A 65 6.61 4.88 -5.35
CA SER A 65 7.78 4.12 -5.71
C SER A 65 8.06 3.14 -4.59
N LEU A 66 8.02 1.88 -4.94
CA LEU A 66 8.32 0.79 -4.00
C LEU A 66 9.67 1.01 -3.31
N HIS A 67 10.66 1.58 -4.03
CA HIS A 67 11.98 1.90 -3.47
C HIS A 67 11.90 2.84 -2.26
N LYS A 68 11.21 3.97 -2.37
CA LYS A 68 11.14 4.97 -1.29
C LYS A 68 10.29 4.47 -0.11
N PHE A 69 9.20 3.77 -0.41
CA PHE A 69 8.34 3.23 0.63
C PHE A 69 9.02 2.07 1.37
N SER A 70 9.66 1.13 0.67
CA SER A 70 10.34 0.01 1.30
C SER A 70 11.54 0.46 2.13
N LEU A 71 12.29 1.47 1.67
CA LEU A 71 13.38 2.07 2.46
C LEU A 71 12.85 2.67 3.76
N SER A 72 11.84 3.53 3.67
CA SER A 72 11.25 4.20 4.83
C SER A 72 10.63 3.20 5.80
N PHE A 73 9.89 2.22 5.28
CA PHE A 73 9.22 1.19 6.07
C PHE A 73 10.24 0.29 6.79
N GLY A 74 11.27 -0.19 6.07
CA GLY A 74 12.32 -1.02 6.64
C GLY A 74 13.11 -0.32 7.74
N ILE A 75 13.50 0.95 7.53
CA ILE A 75 14.20 1.76 8.55
C ILE A 75 13.30 1.95 9.77
N THR A 76 12.02 2.30 9.57
CA THR A 76 11.09 2.56 10.67
C THR A 76 10.84 1.30 11.49
N MET A 77 10.62 0.14 10.85
CA MET A 77 10.45 -1.14 11.54
C MET A 77 11.70 -1.52 12.33
N PHE A 78 12.88 -1.39 11.71
CA PHE A 78 14.14 -1.71 12.36
C PHE A 78 14.38 -0.85 13.61
N ILE A 79 14.18 0.47 13.51
CA ILE A 79 14.33 1.40 14.63
C ILE A 79 13.29 1.10 15.71
N ALA A 80 12.02 0.96 15.35
CA ALA A 80 10.96 0.71 16.31
C ALA A 80 11.21 -0.59 17.09
N MET A 81 11.60 -1.66 16.39
CA MET A 81 11.90 -2.95 17.02
C MET A 81 13.14 -2.88 17.91
N SER A 82 14.21 -2.23 17.44
CA SER A 82 15.43 -2.04 18.24
C SER A 82 15.16 -1.26 19.52
N VAL A 83 14.39 -0.19 19.43
CA VAL A 83 14.03 0.63 20.60
C VAL A 83 13.17 -0.16 21.59
N THR A 84 12.16 -0.88 21.12
CA THR A 84 11.26 -1.66 21.99
C THR A 84 11.95 -2.83 22.66
N THR A 85 12.96 -3.44 22.04
CA THR A 85 13.73 -4.54 22.63
C THR A 85 14.80 -4.09 23.62
N LEU A 86 15.34 -2.88 23.44
CA LEU A 86 16.38 -2.32 24.32
C LEU A 86 15.80 -1.63 25.57
N LEU A 87 14.57 -1.15 25.50
CA LEU A 87 13.92 -0.47 26.62
C LEU A 87 13.33 -1.45 27.62
N PRO A 88 13.34 -1.11 28.95
CA PRO A 88 12.54 -1.81 29.94
C PRO A 88 11.06 -1.84 29.55
N HIS A 89 10.33 -2.88 29.94
CA HIS A 89 8.94 -3.13 29.54
C HIS A 89 8.01 -1.91 29.68
N ILE A 90 8.08 -1.19 30.80
CA ILE A 90 7.26 0.04 31.02
C ILE A 90 7.65 1.14 30.04
N ALA A 91 8.95 1.39 29.85
CA ALA A 91 9.42 2.43 28.93
C ALA A 91 9.10 2.10 27.47
N SER A 92 9.17 0.83 27.10
CA SER A 92 8.76 0.33 25.78
C SER A 92 7.27 0.59 25.53
N ASN A 93 6.40 0.27 26.49
CA ASN A 93 4.96 0.52 26.38
C ASN A 93 4.64 2.03 26.23
N ILE A 94 5.31 2.88 27.01
CA ILE A 94 5.17 4.34 26.90
C ILE A 94 5.63 4.81 25.51
N PHE A 95 6.77 4.33 25.04
CA PHE A 95 7.29 4.68 23.71
C PHE A 95 6.28 4.33 22.60
N VAL A 96 5.78 3.10 22.59
CA VAL A 96 4.80 2.65 21.59
C VAL A 96 3.51 3.47 21.67
N ALA A 97 3.02 3.77 22.86
CA ALA A 97 1.80 4.56 23.07
C ALA A 97 1.93 6.01 22.60
N LEU A 98 3.14 6.58 22.59
CA LEU A 98 3.40 7.94 22.12
C LEU A 98 3.54 8.04 20.58
N LEU A 99 3.80 6.94 19.88
CA LEU A 99 3.96 6.95 18.42
C LEU A 99 2.76 7.54 17.65
N PRO A 100 1.49 7.29 18.00
CA PRO A 100 0.34 7.94 17.38
C PRO A 100 0.36 9.46 17.49
N LEU A 101 0.77 10.02 18.64
CA LEU A 101 0.87 11.46 18.84
C LEU A 101 1.99 12.06 17.98
N LEU A 102 3.14 11.40 17.91
CA LEU A 102 4.22 11.77 17.00
C LEU A 102 3.75 11.76 15.54
N SER A 103 2.98 10.74 15.16
CA SER A 103 2.36 10.65 13.84
C SER A 103 1.45 11.84 13.54
N ALA A 104 0.61 12.29 14.51
CA ALA A 104 -0.24 13.46 14.34
C ALA A 104 0.56 14.76 14.17
N MET A 105 1.65 14.93 14.93
CA MET A 105 2.54 16.09 14.80
C MET A 105 3.18 16.16 13.40
N LEU A 106 3.70 15.02 12.92
CA LEU A 106 4.30 14.91 11.59
C LEU A 106 3.26 15.12 10.48
N TYR A 107 2.05 14.58 10.66
CA TYR A 107 0.95 14.79 9.74
C TYR A 107 0.59 16.27 9.63
N ARG A 108 0.42 16.97 10.75
CA ARG A 108 0.14 18.42 10.75
C ARG A 108 1.18 19.20 9.98
N LYS A 109 2.47 18.99 10.30
CA LYS A 109 3.60 19.65 9.60
C LYS A 109 3.60 19.36 8.09
N SER A 110 3.29 18.13 7.71
CA SER A 110 3.22 17.72 6.30
C SER A 110 1.99 18.31 5.61
N ASN A 111 0.84 18.34 6.28
CA ASN A 111 -0.41 18.85 5.74
C ASN A 111 -0.36 20.36 5.47
N GLU A 112 0.26 21.15 6.37
CA GLU A 112 0.47 22.59 6.18
C GLU A 112 1.21 22.88 4.87
N LYS A 113 2.19 22.04 4.50
CA LYS A 113 2.99 22.19 3.27
C LYS A 113 2.20 21.91 1.98
N PHE A 114 1.12 21.14 2.06
CA PHE A 114 0.34 20.68 0.89
C PHE A 114 -1.12 21.17 0.91
N ARG A 115 -1.45 22.14 1.77
CA ARG A 115 -2.82 22.64 1.99
C ARG A 115 -3.51 23.13 0.72
N ASP A 116 -2.75 23.72 -0.21
CA ASP A 116 -3.28 24.31 -1.44
C ASP A 116 -3.32 23.33 -2.62
N LYS A 117 -2.93 22.06 -2.40
CA LYS A 117 -2.98 21.04 -3.45
C LYS A 117 -4.33 20.32 -3.47
N GLU A 118 -4.76 19.98 -4.67
CA GLU A 118 -6.00 19.23 -4.89
C GLU A 118 -5.78 17.73 -4.92
N LEU A 119 -6.82 16.98 -4.58
CA LEU A 119 -6.86 15.54 -4.71
C LEU A 119 -6.76 15.11 -6.19
N PRO A 120 -6.23 13.91 -6.47
CA PRO A 120 -6.19 13.37 -7.83
C PRO A 120 -7.59 13.32 -8.46
N THR A 121 -7.72 13.77 -9.69
CA THR A 121 -8.98 13.72 -10.43
C THR A 121 -9.34 12.28 -10.79
N LEU A 122 -10.58 11.89 -10.55
CA LEU A 122 -11.05 10.54 -10.87
C LEU A 122 -11.23 10.33 -12.38
N LEU A 123 -10.86 9.15 -12.85
CA LEU A 123 -11.10 8.71 -14.22
C LEU A 123 -12.60 8.50 -14.49
N PRO A 124 -13.05 8.49 -15.77
CA PRO A 124 -14.43 8.20 -16.15
C PRO A 124 -14.94 6.87 -15.58
N LYS A 125 -16.23 6.79 -15.24
CA LYS A 125 -16.85 5.60 -14.61
C LYS A 125 -16.60 4.29 -15.39
N ALA A 126 -16.65 4.34 -16.73
CA ALA A 126 -16.42 3.16 -17.58
C ALA A 126 -15.03 2.54 -17.40
N THR A 127 -13.99 3.39 -17.30
CA THR A 127 -12.61 2.94 -17.06
C THR A 127 -12.46 2.40 -15.65
N ARG A 128 -13.08 3.04 -14.65
CA ARG A 128 -13.05 2.61 -13.25
C ARG A 128 -13.75 1.27 -13.02
N ALA A 129 -14.80 0.95 -13.79
CA ALA A 129 -15.52 -0.31 -13.65
C ALA A 129 -14.65 -1.55 -13.95
N LYS A 130 -13.76 -1.46 -14.95
CA LYS A 130 -12.79 -2.53 -15.27
C LYS A 130 -11.77 -2.70 -14.13
N THR A 131 -11.24 -1.60 -13.63
CA THR A 131 -10.28 -1.59 -12.51
C THR A 131 -10.92 -2.12 -11.22
N SER A 132 -12.19 -1.79 -10.97
CA SER A 132 -12.91 -2.23 -9.77
C SER A 132 -12.99 -3.76 -9.67
N ARG A 133 -13.22 -4.48 -10.77
CA ARG A 133 -13.24 -5.96 -10.77
C ARG A 133 -11.86 -6.55 -10.42
N ALA A 134 -10.80 -6.02 -11.04
CA ALA A 134 -9.43 -6.46 -10.75
C ALA A 134 -9.05 -6.17 -9.29
N THR A 135 -9.38 -4.98 -8.79
CA THR A 135 -9.12 -4.58 -7.40
C THR A 135 -9.88 -5.45 -6.42
N PHE A 136 -11.14 -5.79 -6.71
CA PHE A 136 -11.94 -6.70 -5.89
C PHE A 136 -11.31 -8.09 -5.80
N PHE A 137 -10.91 -8.66 -6.94
CA PHE A 137 -10.23 -9.96 -6.98
C PHE A 137 -8.92 -9.94 -6.17
N ILE A 138 -8.08 -8.91 -6.35
CA ILE A 138 -6.82 -8.76 -5.61
C ILE A 138 -7.11 -8.61 -4.11
N SER A 139 -8.15 -7.87 -3.74
CA SER A 139 -8.56 -7.70 -2.35
C SER A 139 -8.91 -9.05 -1.70
N ILE A 140 -9.66 -9.90 -2.40
CA ILE A 140 -9.97 -11.26 -1.93
C ILE A 140 -8.68 -12.10 -1.81
N ALA A 141 -7.81 -12.04 -2.81
CA ALA A 141 -6.54 -12.78 -2.81
C ALA A 141 -5.67 -12.39 -1.60
N ILE A 142 -5.56 -11.09 -1.32
CA ILE A 142 -4.83 -10.57 -0.15
C ILE A 142 -5.49 -11.03 1.14
N SER A 143 -6.82 -10.94 1.25
CA SER A 143 -7.55 -11.32 2.47
C SER A 143 -7.36 -12.81 2.79
N ILE A 144 -7.42 -13.69 1.78
CA ILE A 144 -7.16 -15.13 1.94
C ILE A 144 -5.72 -15.38 2.38
N THR A 145 -4.75 -14.68 1.78
CA THR A 145 -3.34 -14.85 2.13
C THR A 145 -3.07 -14.34 3.55
N CYS A 146 -3.67 -13.22 3.94
CA CYS A 146 -3.62 -12.73 5.31
C CYS A 146 -4.26 -13.71 6.30
N ALA A 147 -5.42 -14.29 5.97
CA ALA A 147 -6.07 -15.28 6.82
C ALA A 147 -5.18 -16.50 7.05
N ALA A 148 -4.54 -16.99 5.99
CA ALA A 148 -3.60 -18.10 6.08
C ALA A 148 -2.36 -17.76 6.95
N CYS A 149 -1.82 -16.55 6.80
CA CYS A 149 -0.70 -16.08 7.62
C CYS A 149 -1.08 -15.98 9.10
N TYR A 150 -2.20 -15.32 9.41
CA TYR A 150 -2.62 -15.15 10.80
C TYR A 150 -3.06 -16.45 11.46
N TYR A 151 -3.71 -17.34 10.71
CA TYR A 151 -3.95 -18.71 11.17
C TYR A 151 -2.65 -19.41 11.55
N ASN A 152 -1.63 -19.35 10.69
CA ASN A 152 -0.34 -19.99 10.94
C ASN A 152 0.40 -19.38 12.15
N ILE A 153 0.29 -18.07 12.38
CA ILE A 153 0.86 -17.42 13.56
C ILE A 153 0.18 -17.92 14.84
N ALA A 154 -1.16 -17.98 14.82
CA ALA A 154 -1.94 -18.24 16.02
C ALA A 154 -2.04 -19.72 16.39
N ILE A 155 -1.91 -20.63 15.42
CA ILE A 155 -1.99 -22.08 15.68
C ILE A 155 -0.70 -22.67 16.26
N ILE A 156 0.45 -22.01 16.06
CA ILE A 156 1.72 -22.50 16.59
C ILE A 156 1.78 -22.27 18.10
N PRO A 157 1.96 -23.33 18.92
CA PRO A 157 2.01 -23.20 20.37
C PRO A 157 3.18 -22.31 20.82
N ILE A 158 2.91 -21.41 21.76
CA ILE A 158 3.91 -20.42 22.24
C ILE A 158 5.11 -21.09 22.90
N ASP A 159 4.90 -22.23 23.59
CA ASP A 159 5.93 -23.02 24.25
C ASP A 159 6.92 -23.68 23.27
N GLN A 160 6.53 -23.80 21.99
CA GLN A 160 7.37 -24.30 20.92
C GLN A 160 8.17 -23.18 20.22
N LEU A 161 7.94 -21.92 20.59
CA LEU A 161 8.66 -20.78 20.04
C LEU A 161 9.91 -20.44 20.88
N LEU A 162 10.83 -19.67 20.29
CA LEU A 162 12.00 -19.17 21.00
C LEU A 162 11.56 -18.31 22.21
N PRO A 163 12.28 -18.43 23.35
CA PRO A 163 11.91 -17.74 24.56
C PRO A 163 11.92 -16.21 24.41
N ASN A 164 11.22 -15.53 25.31
CA ASN A 164 11.18 -14.06 25.38
C ASN A 164 10.67 -13.37 24.09
N GLY A 165 9.85 -14.05 23.28
CA GLY A 165 9.34 -13.48 22.03
C GLY A 165 10.38 -13.31 20.91
N MET A 166 11.54 -13.97 21.01
CA MET A 166 12.62 -13.84 20.02
C MET A 166 12.18 -14.25 18.62
N SER A 167 11.28 -15.22 18.48
CA SER A 167 10.72 -15.59 17.16
C SER A 167 9.95 -14.44 16.53
N TYR A 168 9.19 -13.68 17.31
CA TYR A 168 8.47 -12.50 16.85
C TYR A 168 9.43 -11.37 16.43
N VAL A 169 10.42 -11.09 17.27
CA VAL A 169 11.50 -10.12 16.99
C VAL A 169 12.22 -10.48 15.70
N ALA A 170 12.60 -11.74 15.52
CA ALA A 170 13.27 -12.22 14.32
C ALA A 170 12.41 -12.04 13.06
N GLY A 171 11.10 -12.30 13.15
CA GLY A 171 10.17 -12.09 12.02
C GLY A 171 10.03 -10.61 11.63
N ILE A 172 9.93 -9.68 12.60
CA ILE A 172 9.85 -8.24 12.32
C ILE A 172 11.17 -7.72 11.73
N ILE A 173 12.32 -8.16 12.26
CA ILE A 173 13.63 -7.84 11.69
C ILE A 173 13.73 -8.41 10.27
N GLY A 174 13.23 -9.63 10.03
CA GLY A 174 13.12 -10.22 8.71
C GLY A 174 12.34 -9.33 7.73
N SER A 175 11.19 -8.79 8.14
CA SER A 175 10.42 -7.83 7.35
C SER A 175 11.23 -6.59 7.01
N ALA A 176 11.94 -6.02 7.99
CA ALA A 176 12.77 -4.85 7.80
C ALA A 176 13.91 -5.12 6.79
N VAL A 177 14.60 -6.26 6.95
CA VAL A 177 15.69 -6.68 6.05
C VAL A 177 15.17 -6.87 4.62
N VAL A 178 14.05 -7.56 4.41
CA VAL A 178 13.47 -7.75 3.08
C VAL A 178 13.10 -6.40 2.46
N CYS A 179 12.49 -5.49 3.21
CA CYS A 179 12.16 -4.15 2.73
C CYS A 179 13.42 -3.35 2.33
N LEU A 180 14.49 -3.42 3.11
CA LEU A 180 15.75 -2.76 2.78
C LEU A 180 16.43 -3.37 1.55
N LEU A 181 16.40 -4.70 1.43
CA LEU A 181 16.92 -5.41 0.25
C LEU A 181 16.12 -5.06 -1.02
N LEU A 182 14.79 -5.01 -0.94
CA LEU A 182 13.95 -4.56 -2.06
C LEU A 182 14.31 -3.14 -2.50
N SER A 183 14.53 -2.24 -1.54
CA SER A 183 14.96 -0.88 -1.83
C SER A 183 16.34 -0.84 -2.50
N LEU A 184 17.29 -1.62 -1.99
CA LEU A 184 18.66 -1.69 -2.52
C LEU A 184 18.68 -2.24 -3.94
N VAL A 185 17.97 -3.35 -4.19
CA VAL A 185 17.90 -3.98 -5.51
C VAL A 185 17.32 -3.01 -6.54
N GLN A 186 16.26 -2.27 -6.21
CA GLN A 186 15.72 -1.27 -7.13
C GLN A 186 16.68 -0.12 -7.41
N LYS A 187 17.41 0.33 -6.39
CA LYS A 187 18.43 1.37 -6.55
C LYS A 187 19.58 0.91 -7.47
N LEU A 188 20.03 -0.33 -7.31
CA LEU A 188 21.13 -0.89 -8.09
C LEU A 188 20.72 -1.20 -9.54
N THR A 189 19.54 -1.78 -9.72
CA THR A 189 19.07 -2.17 -11.06
C THR A 189 18.50 -1.00 -11.87
N LYS A 190 18.24 0.14 -11.22
CA LYS A 190 17.54 1.31 -11.81
C LYS A 190 16.19 0.96 -12.46
N LYS A 191 15.65 -0.23 -12.19
CA LYS A 191 14.37 -0.70 -12.71
C LYS A 191 13.31 -0.62 -11.62
N GLU A 192 12.20 0.04 -11.92
CA GLU A 192 11.04 0.02 -11.03
C GLU A 192 10.39 -1.37 -11.08
N ILE A 193 10.43 -2.09 -9.96
CA ILE A 193 9.70 -3.34 -9.81
C ILE A 193 8.23 -2.98 -9.55
N ALA A 194 7.34 -3.45 -10.43
CA ALA A 194 5.92 -3.29 -10.19
C ALA A 194 5.52 -4.05 -8.93
N THR A 195 4.94 -3.35 -7.97
CA THR A 195 4.57 -3.89 -6.65
C THR A 195 3.76 -5.20 -6.76
N TYR A 196 2.89 -5.28 -7.76
CA TYR A 196 2.07 -6.47 -7.99
C TYR A 196 2.89 -7.74 -8.23
N ARG A 197 4.09 -7.66 -8.78
CA ARG A 197 4.98 -8.82 -9.00
C ARG A 197 5.43 -9.49 -7.71
N LEU A 198 5.35 -8.79 -6.59
CA LEU A 198 5.72 -9.35 -5.29
C LEU A 198 4.62 -10.25 -4.71
N LEU A 199 3.34 -10.00 -5.05
CA LEU A 199 2.22 -10.71 -4.45
C LEU A 199 2.26 -12.24 -4.68
N PRO A 200 2.53 -12.78 -5.91
CA PRO A 200 2.67 -14.21 -6.10
C PRO A 200 3.77 -14.83 -5.24
N TRP A 201 4.90 -14.14 -5.05
CA TRP A 201 5.99 -14.62 -4.21
C TRP A 201 5.63 -14.65 -2.73
N VAL A 202 4.86 -13.67 -2.28
CA VAL A 202 4.31 -13.65 -0.91
C VAL A 202 3.36 -14.82 -0.70
N VAL A 203 2.50 -15.14 -1.67
CA VAL A 203 1.61 -16.31 -1.62
C VAL A 203 2.42 -17.61 -1.56
N VAL A 204 3.45 -17.77 -2.39
CA VAL A 204 4.34 -18.95 -2.39
C VAL A 204 5.07 -19.10 -1.04
N ALA A 205 5.58 -18.00 -0.49
CA ALA A 205 6.25 -18.03 0.83
C ALA A 205 5.27 -18.37 1.96
N CYS A 206 4.01 -17.92 1.87
CA CYS A 206 2.96 -18.33 2.80
C CYS A 206 2.65 -19.83 2.70
N CYS A 207 2.58 -20.37 1.47
CA CYS A 207 2.45 -21.82 1.27
C CYS A 207 3.62 -22.60 1.90
N ALA A 208 4.85 -22.10 1.75
CA ALA A 208 6.02 -22.73 2.35
C ALA A 208 5.93 -22.72 3.88
N ALA A 209 5.54 -21.61 4.49
CA ALA A 209 5.36 -21.52 5.94
C ALA A 209 4.31 -22.51 6.46
N LEU A 210 3.14 -22.56 5.83
CA LEU A 210 2.09 -23.52 6.18
C LEU A 210 2.54 -24.98 5.99
N GLY A 211 3.31 -25.27 4.94
CA GLY A 211 3.88 -26.58 4.70
C GLY A 211 4.87 -27.00 5.77
N LEU A 212 5.70 -26.08 6.25
CA LEU A 212 6.62 -26.33 7.38
C LEU A 212 5.86 -26.65 8.67
N TYR A 213 4.78 -25.92 8.96
CA TYR A 213 3.91 -26.23 10.08
C TYR A 213 3.22 -27.58 9.93
N ALA A 214 2.62 -27.85 8.76
CA ALA A 214 1.87 -29.08 8.49
C ALA A 214 2.73 -30.35 8.52
N ASN A 215 4.06 -30.23 8.42
CA ASN A 215 4.99 -31.35 8.60
C ASN A 215 4.91 -31.97 10.01
N GLY A 216 4.51 -31.16 11.02
CA GLY A 216 4.35 -31.64 12.39
C GLY A 216 5.66 -31.71 13.19
N ASP A 217 6.79 -31.29 12.63
CA ASP A 217 8.08 -31.25 13.35
C ASP A 217 8.22 -29.94 14.13
N PRO A 218 8.27 -29.99 15.48
CA PRO A 218 8.44 -28.79 16.31
C PRO A 218 9.67 -27.95 15.97
N ALA A 219 10.73 -28.57 15.45
CA ALA A 219 11.93 -27.84 15.04
C ALA A 219 11.66 -26.85 13.90
N LEU A 220 10.64 -27.11 13.08
CA LEU A 220 10.25 -26.26 11.94
C LEU A 220 9.24 -25.17 12.33
N TYR A 221 8.60 -25.23 13.49
CA TYR A 221 7.60 -24.27 13.91
C TYR A 221 8.14 -22.84 14.02
N ASN A 222 9.35 -22.69 14.60
CA ASN A 222 9.99 -21.38 14.66
C ASN A 222 10.27 -20.78 13.27
N VAL A 223 10.72 -21.59 12.33
CA VAL A 223 11.00 -21.15 10.96
C VAL A 223 9.71 -20.72 10.28
N SER A 224 8.66 -21.56 10.39
CA SER A 224 7.31 -21.25 9.89
C SER A 224 6.78 -19.93 10.46
N PHE A 225 6.87 -19.74 11.77
CA PHE A 225 6.43 -18.54 12.46
C PHE A 225 7.18 -17.28 12.00
N ILE A 226 8.52 -17.35 11.97
CA ILE A 226 9.38 -16.22 11.53
C ILE A 226 9.06 -15.82 10.09
N ILE A 227 8.93 -16.78 9.18
CA ILE A 227 8.54 -16.50 7.77
C ILE A 227 7.18 -15.78 7.77
N THR A 228 6.21 -16.25 8.50
CA THR A 228 4.85 -15.69 8.48
C THR A 228 4.80 -14.28 9.05
N ILE A 229 5.49 -13.99 10.16
CA ILE A 229 5.62 -12.63 10.71
C ILE A 229 6.34 -11.72 9.70
N THR A 230 7.38 -12.23 9.01
CA THR A 230 8.07 -11.50 7.95
C THR A 230 7.11 -11.11 6.82
N LEU A 231 6.25 -12.02 6.39
CA LEU A 231 5.26 -11.77 5.35
C LEU A 231 4.21 -10.75 5.79
N ALA A 232 3.74 -10.81 7.05
CA ALA A 232 2.76 -9.86 7.58
C ALA A 232 3.25 -8.40 7.45
N GLY A 233 4.52 -8.13 7.72
CA GLY A 233 5.10 -6.80 7.53
C GLY A 233 5.21 -6.39 6.06
N ILE A 234 5.51 -7.33 5.16
CA ILE A 234 5.58 -7.05 3.71
C ILE A 234 4.19 -6.74 3.12
N PHE A 235 3.13 -7.33 3.66
CA PHE A 235 1.76 -7.01 3.25
C PHE A 235 1.41 -5.53 3.40
N GLU A 236 1.77 -4.90 4.50
CA GLU A 236 1.51 -3.48 4.73
C GLU A 236 2.20 -2.61 3.66
N LEU A 237 3.46 -2.93 3.33
CA LEU A 237 4.19 -2.27 2.25
C LEU A 237 3.48 -2.44 0.90
N PHE A 238 3.04 -3.67 0.59
CA PHE A 238 2.32 -3.97 -0.65
C PHE A 238 1.02 -3.17 -0.75
N LEU A 239 0.23 -3.13 0.32
CA LEU A 239 -1.04 -2.42 0.34
C LEU A 239 -0.89 -0.93 0.08
N VAL A 240 0.02 -0.27 0.81
CA VAL A 240 0.28 1.17 0.62
C VAL A 240 0.71 1.45 -0.82
N SER A 241 1.62 0.64 -1.35
CA SER A 241 2.15 0.86 -2.70
C SER A 241 1.11 0.58 -3.79
N TYR A 242 0.34 -0.51 -3.68
CA TYR A 242 -0.65 -0.91 -4.68
C TYR A 242 -1.86 0.03 -4.71
N PHE A 243 -2.52 0.21 -3.56
CA PHE A 243 -3.71 1.06 -3.47
C PHE A 243 -3.36 2.55 -3.64
N GLY A 244 -2.18 2.95 -3.18
CA GLY A 244 -1.65 4.28 -3.43
C GLY A 244 -1.42 4.57 -4.90
N ALA A 245 -0.87 3.62 -5.67
CA ALA A 245 -0.72 3.75 -7.11
C ALA A 245 -2.07 3.86 -7.84
N LEU A 246 -3.07 3.05 -7.45
CA LEU A 246 -4.43 3.15 -8.00
C LEU A 246 -5.09 4.49 -7.70
N SER A 247 -4.86 5.02 -6.50
CA SER A 247 -5.37 6.33 -6.10
C SER A 247 -4.74 7.47 -6.89
N ASN A 248 -3.41 7.48 -7.03
CA ASN A 248 -2.69 8.51 -7.79
C ASN A 248 -3.11 8.59 -9.26
N LYS A 249 -3.50 7.45 -9.84
CA LYS A 249 -3.97 7.36 -11.22
C LYS A 249 -5.44 7.70 -11.41
N GLY A 250 -6.15 8.02 -10.32
CA GLY A 250 -7.57 8.33 -10.36
C GLY A 250 -8.48 7.12 -10.58
N HIS A 251 -7.97 5.89 -10.43
CA HIS A 251 -8.81 4.69 -10.49
C HIS A 251 -9.71 4.56 -9.27
N LEU A 252 -9.23 4.94 -8.09
CA LEU A 252 -9.97 4.96 -6.84
C LEU A 252 -9.81 6.32 -6.15
N ALA A 253 -10.86 6.77 -5.47
CA ALA A 253 -10.72 7.92 -4.57
C ALA A 253 -9.75 7.55 -3.43
N PRO A 254 -8.86 8.48 -2.99
CA PRO A 254 -7.87 8.19 -1.95
C PRO A 254 -8.47 7.56 -0.69
N VAL A 255 -9.57 8.12 -0.18
CA VAL A 255 -10.29 7.57 0.98
C VAL A 255 -10.68 6.10 0.76
N MET A 256 -11.30 5.81 -0.38
CA MET A 256 -11.73 4.44 -0.72
C MET A 256 -10.54 3.49 -0.88
N ALA A 257 -9.47 3.95 -1.53
CA ALA A 257 -8.27 3.13 -1.73
C ALA A 257 -7.68 2.68 -0.38
N PHE A 258 -7.49 3.61 0.55
CA PHE A 258 -6.88 3.30 1.83
C PHE A 258 -7.86 2.67 2.83
N ALA A 259 -9.15 2.98 2.78
CA ALA A 259 -10.15 2.28 3.57
C ALA A 259 -10.26 0.79 3.15
N VAL A 260 -10.32 0.50 1.85
CA VAL A 260 -10.35 -0.88 1.33
C VAL A 260 -9.06 -1.62 1.69
N SER A 261 -7.87 -0.99 1.51
CA SER A 261 -6.60 -1.62 1.87
C SER A 261 -6.56 -2.04 3.35
N GLY A 262 -6.99 -1.15 4.24
CA GLY A 262 -7.06 -1.45 5.67
C GLY A 262 -8.08 -2.53 6.01
N ALA A 263 -9.26 -2.50 5.41
CA ALA A 263 -10.33 -3.48 5.66
C ALA A 263 -9.94 -4.89 5.23
N VAL A 264 -9.30 -5.04 4.06
CA VAL A 264 -8.92 -6.33 3.48
C VAL A 264 -7.99 -7.13 4.39
N VAL A 265 -6.99 -6.49 4.97
CA VAL A 265 -6.06 -7.15 5.91
C VAL A 265 -6.76 -7.53 7.20
N ARG A 266 -7.59 -6.64 7.75
CA ARG A 266 -8.29 -6.89 9.01
C ARG A 266 -9.34 -7.98 8.89
N LEU A 267 -9.99 -8.12 7.73
CA LEU A 267 -10.86 -9.26 7.45
C LEU A 267 -10.05 -10.57 7.41
N GLY A 268 -8.90 -10.57 6.73
CA GLY A 268 -8.00 -11.74 6.76
C GLY A 268 -7.57 -12.11 8.17
N PHE A 269 -7.12 -11.12 8.95
CA PHE A 269 -6.78 -11.29 10.36
C PHE A 269 -7.93 -11.92 11.16
N PHE A 270 -9.12 -11.34 11.07
CA PHE A 270 -10.31 -11.82 11.78
C PHE A 270 -10.62 -13.29 11.48
N PHE A 271 -10.55 -13.70 10.22
CA PHE A 271 -10.80 -15.10 9.85
C PHE A 271 -9.66 -16.04 10.27
N GLY A 272 -8.41 -15.61 10.16
CA GLY A 272 -7.25 -16.42 10.53
C GLY A 272 -7.18 -16.67 12.03
N ASP A 273 -7.19 -15.62 12.84
CA ASP A 273 -7.18 -15.70 14.30
C ASP A 273 -8.45 -16.33 14.84
N GLY A 274 -9.61 -15.97 14.27
CA GLY A 274 -10.89 -16.56 14.71
C GLY A 274 -10.89 -18.07 14.59
N TRP A 275 -10.29 -18.62 13.52
CA TRP A 275 -10.15 -20.06 13.37
C TRP A 275 -9.21 -20.68 14.42
N ALA A 276 -8.10 -20.02 14.73
CA ALA A 276 -7.17 -20.47 15.75
C ALA A 276 -7.79 -20.44 17.16
N ILE A 277 -8.58 -19.40 17.47
CA ILE A 277 -9.32 -19.31 18.75
C ILE A 277 -10.30 -20.49 18.90
N VAL A 278 -10.98 -20.91 17.82
CA VAL A 278 -11.86 -22.09 17.86
C VAL A 278 -11.07 -23.34 18.25
N TYR A 279 -9.85 -23.49 17.77
CA TYR A 279 -8.99 -24.62 18.12
C TYR A 279 -8.47 -24.54 19.56
N GLU A 280 -8.10 -23.36 20.03
CA GLU A 280 -7.66 -23.15 21.41
C GLU A 280 -8.74 -23.58 22.43
N HIS A 281 -10.02 -23.30 22.11
CA HIS A 281 -11.14 -23.66 22.98
C HIS A 281 -11.66 -25.09 22.77
N ASN A 282 -11.20 -25.79 21.72
CA ASN A 282 -11.61 -27.14 21.38
C ASN A 282 -10.41 -28.04 21.07
N PRO A 283 -9.72 -28.59 22.10
CA PRO A 283 -8.52 -29.41 21.89
C PRO A 283 -8.74 -30.61 20.93
N PHE A 284 -9.94 -31.21 20.97
CA PHE A 284 -10.30 -32.28 20.03
C PHE A 284 -10.26 -31.82 18.59
N LEU A 285 -10.78 -30.62 18.28
CA LEU A 285 -10.72 -30.07 16.93
C LEU A 285 -9.27 -29.71 16.54
N ALA A 286 -8.48 -29.20 17.46
CA ALA A 286 -7.08 -28.86 17.22
C ALA A 286 -6.27 -30.10 16.84
N GLU A 287 -6.39 -31.19 17.60
CA GLU A 287 -5.66 -32.43 17.36
C GLU A 287 -6.03 -33.10 16.01
N HIS A 288 -7.31 -33.12 15.65
CA HIS A 288 -7.78 -33.87 14.49
C HIS A 288 -7.84 -33.05 13.22
N PHE A 289 -8.00 -31.73 13.29
CA PHE A 289 -8.31 -30.88 12.12
C PHE A 289 -7.29 -29.78 11.83
N SER A 290 -6.31 -29.49 12.70
CA SER A 290 -5.33 -28.42 12.46
C SER A 290 -4.53 -28.63 11.16
N THR A 291 -4.04 -29.86 10.94
CA THR A 291 -3.32 -30.21 9.71
C THR A 291 -4.23 -30.11 8.49
N SER A 292 -5.47 -30.62 8.59
CA SER A 292 -6.46 -30.55 7.51
C SER A 292 -6.80 -29.10 7.15
N THR A 293 -6.89 -28.22 8.15
CA THR A 293 -7.12 -26.77 7.93
C THR A 293 -5.92 -26.12 7.27
N SER A 294 -4.70 -26.48 7.65
CA SER A 294 -3.49 -26.00 6.96
C SER A 294 -3.46 -26.42 5.50
N ILE A 295 -3.84 -27.66 5.19
CA ILE A 295 -3.97 -28.16 3.81
C ILE A 295 -5.09 -27.39 3.07
N PHE A 296 -6.21 -27.11 3.72
CA PHE A 296 -7.29 -26.30 3.15
C PHE A 296 -6.80 -24.91 2.76
N PHE A 297 -6.07 -24.20 3.64
CA PHE A 297 -5.46 -22.92 3.30
C PHE A 297 -4.44 -23.04 2.16
N LEU A 298 -3.64 -24.11 2.11
CA LEU A 298 -2.73 -24.38 0.99
C LEU A 298 -3.48 -24.52 -0.35
N CYS A 299 -4.60 -25.24 -0.36
CA CYS A 299 -5.44 -25.36 -1.54
C CYS A 299 -6.04 -24.01 -1.96
N LEU A 300 -6.54 -23.22 -1.01
CA LEU A 300 -7.06 -21.87 -1.28
C LEU A 300 -5.98 -20.95 -1.85
N LEU A 301 -4.77 -20.97 -1.31
CA LEU A 301 -3.64 -20.18 -1.80
C LEU A 301 -3.24 -20.61 -3.22
N ALA A 302 -3.21 -21.90 -3.51
CA ALA A 302 -2.97 -22.42 -4.86
C ALA A 302 -4.05 -21.95 -5.86
N MET A 303 -5.33 -21.98 -5.45
CA MET A 303 -6.44 -21.46 -6.27
C MET A 303 -6.32 -19.95 -6.52
N VAL A 304 -5.80 -19.18 -5.59
CA VAL A 304 -5.57 -17.73 -5.73
C VAL A 304 -4.34 -17.46 -6.62
N LEU A 305 -3.28 -18.25 -6.51
CA LEU A 305 -2.02 -18.04 -7.23
C LEU A 305 -2.20 -18.11 -8.76
N VAL A 306 -2.97 -19.04 -9.26
CA VAL A 306 -3.17 -19.24 -10.71
C VAL A 306 -3.76 -18.00 -11.40
N PRO A 307 -4.89 -17.43 -10.94
CA PRO A 307 -5.42 -16.19 -11.52
C PRO A 307 -4.49 -14.99 -11.32
N LEU A 308 -3.76 -14.89 -10.19
CA LEU A 308 -2.78 -13.83 -9.96
C LEU A 308 -1.70 -13.83 -11.05
N LEU A 309 -1.15 -14.99 -11.39
CA LEU A 309 -0.14 -15.12 -12.43
C LEU A 309 -0.72 -14.80 -13.83
N ARG A 310 -1.95 -15.25 -14.12
CA ARG A 310 -2.61 -14.99 -15.42
C ARG A 310 -2.94 -13.51 -15.64
N GLN A 311 -3.30 -12.78 -14.59
CA GLN A 311 -3.69 -11.38 -14.68
C GLN A 311 -2.53 -10.40 -14.45
N GLU A 312 -1.31 -10.89 -14.25
CA GLU A 312 -0.14 -10.09 -13.95
C GLU A 312 0.05 -8.91 -14.91
N SER A 313 0.04 -9.17 -16.22
CA SER A 313 0.24 -8.12 -17.22
C SER A 313 -0.85 -7.04 -17.21
N ALA A 314 -2.12 -7.44 -17.05
CA ALA A 314 -3.24 -6.51 -17.00
C ALA A 314 -3.17 -5.62 -15.75
N ILE A 315 -2.81 -6.18 -14.60
CA ILE A 315 -2.74 -5.48 -13.33
C ILE A 315 -1.51 -4.57 -13.28
N ILE A 316 -0.37 -5.02 -13.84
CA ILE A 316 0.82 -4.18 -13.97
C ILE A 316 0.52 -2.95 -14.82
N GLN A 317 -0.24 -3.08 -15.91
CA GLN A 317 -0.67 -1.92 -16.70
C GLN A 317 -1.55 -0.94 -15.92
N LEU A 318 -2.37 -1.42 -15.00
CA LEU A 318 -3.16 -0.56 -14.12
C LEU A 318 -2.31 0.18 -13.08
N THR A 319 -1.22 -0.43 -12.64
CA THR A 319 -0.33 0.13 -11.60
C THR A 319 0.91 0.81 -12.15
N LYS A 320 1.36 0.48 -13.36
CA LYS A 320 2.42 1.26 -14.01
C LYS A 320 2.00 2.72 -14.08
N ALA A 321 2.87 3.61 -13.64
CA ALA A 321 2.75 4.99 -14.06
C ALA A 321 2.56 4.99 -15.58
N PRO A 322 1.66 5.79 -16.14
CA PRO A 322 1.75 6.01 -17.53
C PRO A 322 3.17 6.56 -17.75
N ALA A 323 4.08 5.68 -18.14
CA ALA A 323 5.42 6.06 -18.62
C ALA A 323 5.26 7.16 -19.66
N ALA A 324 4.13 7.12 -20.35
CA ALA A 324 3.65 8.12 -21.27
C ALA A 324 3.40 9.51 -20.69
N SER A 325 3.16 9.73 -19.41
CA SER A 325 2.84 11.09 -18.96
C SER A 325 4.03 11.85 -18.41
N SER A 326 5.03 11.21 -17.80
CA SER A 326 6.30 11.87 -17.43
C SER A 326 7.20 12.03 -18.64
N GLU A 327 7.36 11.01 -19.46
CA GLU A 327 8.12 11.07 -20.72
C GLU A 327 7.49 12.07 -21.70
N ILE A 328 6.16 12.03 -21.90
CA ILE A 328 5.46 13.03 -22.71
C ILE A 328 5.62 14.43 -22.09
N GLU A 329 5.58 14.56 -20.79
CA GLU A 329 5.72 15.85 -20.10
C GLU A 329 7.16 16.37 -20.21
N GLU A 330 8.16 15.51 -20.13
CA GLU A 330 9.58 15.83 -20.34
C GLU A 330 9.84 16.22 -21.78
N VAL A 331 9.38 15.43 -22.76
CA VAL A 331 9.48 15.76 -24.19
C VAL A 331 8.72 17.05 -24.50
N CYS A 332 7.52 17.25 -23.95
CA CYS A 332 6.80 18.51 -24.14
C CYS A 332 7.53 19.69 -23.50
N ASN A 333 8.17 19.53 -22.35
CA ASN A 333 8.93 20.60 -21.73
C ASN A 333 10.19 20.94 -22.53
N ALA A 334 10.92 19.95 -23.05
CA ALA A 334 12.03 20.16 -23.97
C ALA A 334 11.59 20.89 -25.24
N ALA A 335 10.48 20.48 -25.86
CA ALA A 335 9.91 21.14 -27.02
C ALA A 335 9.45 22.60 -26.73
N ILE A 336 8.92 22.87 -25.52
CA ILE A 336 8.53 24.23 -25.10
C ILE A 336 9.76 25.15 -25.06
N GLU A 337 10.89 24.66 -24.55
CA GLU A 337 12.14 25.41 -24.50
C GLU A 337 12.77 25.55 -25.90
N GLU A 338 12.89 24.47 -26.65
CA GLU A 338 13.50 24.42 -28.00
C GLU A 338 12.78 25.33 -28.97
N PHE A 339 11.45 25.28 -29.04
CA PHE A 339 10.65 26.07 -30.00
C PHE A 339 10.12 27.38 -29.40
N SER A 340 10.57 27.76 -28.23
CA SER A 340 10.16 29.00 -27.52
C SER A 340 8.65 29.19 -27.51
N LEU A 341 7.92 28.12 -27.09
CA LEU A 341 6.47 28.18 -26.98
C LEU A 341 6.05 29.02 -25.76
N SER A 342 5.02 29.84 -25.95
CA SER A 342 4.44 30.58 -24.82
C SER A 342 3.83 29.65 -23.78
N LYS A 343 3.64 30.14 -22.57
CA LYS A 343 3.03 29.36 -21.48
C LYS A 343 1.71 28.69 -21.90
N ARG A 344 0.89 29.41 -22.68
CA ARG A 344 -0.42 28.92 -23.14
C ARG A 344 -0.29 27.89 -24.26
N GLU A 345 0.64 28.09 -25.18
CA GLU A 345 0.97 27.11 -26.22
C GLU A 345 1.52 25.82 -25.60
N GLY A 346 2.37 25.91 -24.58
CA GLY A 346 2.89 24.76 -23.85
C GLY A 346 1.80 23.96 -23.12
N GLU A 347 0.85 24.64 -22.48
CA GLU A 347 -0.32 23.97 -21.88
C GLU A 347 -1.13 23.19 -22.92
N ILE A 348 -1.39 23.82 -24.10
CA ILE A 348 -2.14 23.21 -25.20
C ILE A 348 -1.36 22.05 -25.81
N LEU A 349 -0.04 22.20 -26.03
CA LEU A 349 0.83 21.12 -26.51
C LEU A 349 0.73 19.87 -25.63
N LYS A 350 0.81 20.03 -24.32
CA LYS A 350 0.67 18.93 -23.35
C LYS A 350 -0.68 18.21 -23.45
N TYR A 351 -1.76 18.92 -23.75
CA TYR A 351 -3.07 18.29 -23.97
C TYR A 351 -3.15 17.57 -25.33
N ILE A 352 -2.58 18.14 -26.39
CA ILE A 352 -2.54 17.50 -27.71
C ILE A 352 -1.74 16.20 -27.63
N ALA A 353 -0.58 16.22 -26.99
CA ALA A 353 0.29 15.08 -26.74
C ALA A 353 -0.42 13.94 -25.98
N ARG A 354 -1.33 14.30 -25.09
CA ARG A 354 -2.18 13.36 -24.34
C ARG A 354 -3.42 12.89 -25.11
N GLY A 355 -3.57 13.27 -26.38
CA GLY A 355 -4.66 12.81 -27.25
C GLY A 355 -5.98 13.59 -27.16
N TYR A 356 -6.04 14.73 -26.44
CA TYR A 356 -7.26 15.53 -26.31
C TYR A 356 -7.63 16.23 -27.63
N THR A 357 -8.94 16.26 -27.95
CA THR A 357 -9.47 17.04 -29.07
C THR A 357 -9.52 18.54 -28.73
N ILE A 358 -9.58 19.39 -29.75
CA ILE A 358 -9.67 20.86 -29.61
C ILE A 358 -10.84 21.23 -28.67
N ASP A 359 -12.01 20.62 -28.86
CA ASP A 359 -13.19 20.88 -28.03
C ASP A 359 -12.98 20.50 -26.55
N ASN A 360 -12.28 19.41 -26.30
CA ASN A 360 -11.98 18.98 -24.93
C ASN A 360 -10.90 19.86 -24.28
N ILE A 361 -9.94 20.36 -25.07
CA ILE A 361 -8.92 21.30 -24.59
C ILE A 361 -9.56 22.65 -24.25
N SER A 362 -10.44 23.17 -25.12
CA SER A 362 -11.13 24.43 -24.91
C SER A 362 -11.99 24.41 -23.63
N LYS A 363 -12.72 23.31 -23.39
CA LYS A 363 -13.50 23.09 -22.15
C LYS A 363 -12.60 23.05 -20.91
N LYS A 364 -11.45 22.37 -20.98
CA LYS A 364 -10.52 22.27 -19.84
C LYS A 364 -9.81 23.57 -19.51
N LEU A 365 -9.50 24.36 -20.54
CA LEU A 365 -8.78 25.62 -20.41
C LEU A 365 -9.71 26.84 -20.29
N VAL A 366 -11.04 26.60 -20.33
CA VAL A 366 -12.09 27.64 -20.25
C VAL A 366 -11.87 28.74 -21.30
N ILE A 367 -11.60 28.35 -22.55
CA ILE A 367 -11.44 29.24 -23.72
C ILE A 367 -12.29 28.75 -24.88
N SER A 368 -12.48 29.64 -25.89
CA SER A 368 -13.25 29.27 -27.09
C SER A 368 -12.50 28.21 -27.91
N PRO A 369 -13.23 27.31 -28.63
CA PRO A 369 -12.61 26.41 -29.59
C PRO A 369 -11.79 27.12 -30.65
N TYR A 370 -12.24 28.30 -31.08
CA TYR A 370 -11.53 29.16 -32.03
C TYR A 370 -10.18 29.65 -31.49
N THR A 371 -10.16 30.11 -30.23
CA THR A 371 -8.93 30.51 -29.52
C THR A 371 -7.96 29.35 -29.39
N THR A 372 -8.47 28.16 -29.03
CA THR A 372 -7.65 26.95 -28.95
C THR A 372 -7.04 26.62 -30.31
N GLN A 373 -7.82 26.70 -31.40
CA GLN A 373 -7.36 26.43 -32.75
C GLN A 373 -6.29 27.42 -33.23
N THR A 374 -6.39 28.69 -32.84
CA THR A 374 -5.38 29.70 -33.12
C THR A 374 -4.05 29.35 -32.43
N HIS A 375 -4.07 28.97 -31.15
CA HIS A 375 -2.86 28.51 -30.47
C HIS A 375 -2.27 27.24 -31.09
N VAL A 376 -3.10 26.29 -31.53
CA VAL A 376 -2.64 25.08 -32.23
C VAL A 376 -1.93 25.42 -33.53
N ARG A 377 -2.44 26.39 -34.29
CA ARG A 377 -1.76 26.87 -35.51
C ARG A 377 -0.39 27.50 -35.21
N HIS A 378 -0.30 28.29 -34.13
CA HIS A 378 0.98 28.87 -33.72
C HIS A 378 1.98 27.78 -33.27
N ILE A 379 1.53 26.76 -32.56
CA ILE A 379 2.37 25.61 -32.18
C ILE A 379 2.89 24.92 -33.46
N TYR A 380 2.01 24.63 -34.41
CA TYR A 380 2.40 23.99 -35.68
C TYR A 380 3.42 24.81 -36.43
N SER A 381 3.19 26.13 -36.55
CA SER A 381 4.12 27.06 -37.22
C SER A 381 5.48 27.07 -36.51
N LYS A 382 5.53 27.16 -35.20
CA LYS A 382 6.78 27.23 -34.43
C LYS A 382 7.56 25.91 -34.45
N MET A 383 6.87 24.77 -34.42
CA MET A 383 7.48 23.44 -34.48
C MET A 383 7.71 22.94 -35.92
N ASN A 384 7.40 23.76 -36.92
CA ASN A 384 7.49 23.41 -38.33
C ASN A 384 6.79 22.09 -38.70
N VAL A 385 5.58 21.87 -38.14
CA VAL A 385 4.71 20.73 -38.43
C VAL A 385 3.41 21.23 -39.09
N HIS A 386 2.80 20.42 -39.94
CA HIS A 386 1.63 20.87 -40.74
C HIS A 386 0.33 20.20 -40.26
N LYS A 387 0.42 19.11 -39.56
CA LYS A 387 -0.75 18.34 -39.06
C LYS A 387 -0.48 17.68 -37.71
N ARG A 388 -1.58 17.31 -37.05
CA ARG A 388 -1.55 16.70 -35.74
C ARG A 388 -0.72 15.41 -35.68
N SER A 389 -0.77 14.58 -36.72
CA SER A 389 0.01 13.34 -36.77
C SER A 389 1.51 13.62 -36.71
N GLU A 390 2.01 14.60 -37.46
CA GLU A 390 3.43 14.97 -37.43
C GLU A 390 3.90 15.46 -36.07
N LEU A 391 3.06 16.24 -35.38
CA LEU A 391 3.33 16.66 -34.00
C LEU A 391 3.39 15.46 -33.05
N LEU A 392 2.47 14.50 -33.18
CA LEU A 392 2.47 13.30 -32.36
C LEU A 392 3.65 12.37 -32.70
N ASP A 393 4.05 12.31 -33.97
CA ASP A 393 5.23 11.57 -34.42
C ASP A 393 6.52 12.17 -33.85
N TYR A 394 6.65 13.51 -33.84
CA TYR A 394 7.76 14.22 -33.20
C TYR A 394 7.85 13.83 -31.72
N ILE A 395 6.73 13.90 -30.97
CA ILE A 395 6.70 13.54 -29.56
C ILE A 395 7.05 12.07 -29.33
N ASN A 396 6.57 11.15 -30.18
CA ASN A 396 6.84 9.72 -30.07
C ASN A 396 8.31 9.37 -30.39
N MET A 397 8.93 10.04 -31.35
CA MET A 397 10.35 9.84 -31.70
C MET A 397 11.26 10.25 -30.53
N HIS A 398 11.04 11.44 -29.96
CA HIS A 398 11.87 11.94 -28.85
C HIS A 398 11.56 11.30 -27.50
N ARG A 399 10.50 10.48 -27.43
CA ARG A 399 10.16 9.66 -26.29
C ARG A 399 11.00 8.40 -26.16
N SER A 400 11.56 7.89 -27.27
CA SER A 400 12.46 6.71 -27.26
C SER A 400 13.89 7.07 -26.86
N ASP A 401 14.25 8.35 -26.85
CA ASP A 401 15.61 8.85 -26.59
C ASP A 401 15.77 9.42 -25.16
N ALA A 402 14.68 9.51 -24.36
CA ALA A 402 14.66 9.99 -22.99
C ALA A 402 14.51 8.83 -21.98
#